data_88516e4fa78c5b30b4d14239910633e8
#
_entry.id   88516e4fa78c5b30b4d14239910633e8
#
_cell.length_a   1.000
_cell.length_b   1.000
_cell.length_c   1.000
_cell.angle_alpha   90.00
_cell.angle_beta   90.00
_cell.angle_gamma   90.00
#
_symmetry.space_group_name_H-M   'P 1'
#
loop_
_entity.id
_entity.type
_entity.pdbx_description
1 polymer ?
#
loop_
_entity_poly.entity_id
_entity_poly.type
_entity_poly.pdbx_seq_one_letter_code
_entity_poly.pdbx_strand_id
1 'polypeptide(L)'
;DDGKVELFGDVVMRQPPATTMNARYVVIQPGEDWARAEGDVVMVHEGARLEAPSLSYLMNARRARDRQGANIQDDGWTVTSRSGTYWAPEEVLELGGDVLAVRDADTLRSDSLHWRRAEERYVFHGPTTWTSPEVGFSCRRGDVRMEERDPTGWLAGDVDVQDEDGTISGDSLKWSD
;
A
#
# COMPACT_ATOMS: atom_id res chain seq x y z
N ASP A 1 -10.08 -20.72 -29.92
CA ASP A 1 -9.33 -19.44 -29.93
C ASP A 1 -9.71 -18.69 -28.67
N ASP A 2 -8.82 -18.70 -27.65
CA ASP A 2 -9.16 -18.25 -26.28
C ASP A 2 -9.24 -16.72 -26.16
N GLY A 3 -9.26 -16.00 -27.28
CA GLY A 3 -9.34 -14.53 -27.30
C GLY A 3 -8.16 -13.81 -26.66
N LYS A 4 -7.07 -14.53 -26.36
CA LYS A 4 -5.86 -13.98 -25.74
C LYS A 4 -5.18 -13.00 -26.67
N VAL A 5 -4.85 -11.82 -26.18
CA VAL A 5 -4.07 -10.79 -26.88
C VAL A 5 -2.72 -10.64 -26.19
N GLU A 6 -1.64 -10.71 -26.95
CA GLU A 6 -0.29 -10.49 -26.47
C GLU A 6 0.31 -9.24 -27.11
N LEU A 7 0.83 -8.35 -26.32
CA LEU A 7 1.44 -7.09 -26.72
C LEU A 7 2.90 -7.05 -26.25
N PHE A 8 3.80 -6.62 -27.12
CA PHE A 8 5.24 -6.57 -26.86
C PHE A 8 5.81 -5.17 -27.16
N GLY A 9 6.87 -4.80 -26.45
CA GLY A 9 7.55 -3.53 -26.60
C GLY A 9 7.07 -2.53 -25.57
N ASP A 10 7.01 -1.25 -25.91
CA ASP A 10 6.56 -0.18 -25.02
C ASP A 10 5.02 -0.15 -24.97
N VAL A 11 4.44 -1.09 -24.25
CA VAL A 11 2.97 -1.23 -24.14
C VAL A 11 2.44 -0.18 -23.16
N VAL A 12 1.42 0.56 -23.61
CA VAL A 12 0.69 1.52 -22.78
C VAL A 12 -0.78 1.13 -22.72
N MET A 13 -1.25 0.79 -21.53
CA MET A 13 -2.68 0.57 -21.27
C MET A 13 -3.26 1.81 -20.60
N ARG A 14 -4.47 2.21 -21.02
CA ARG A 14 -5.21 3.32 -20.39
C ARG A 14 -6.62 2.87 -20.07
N GLN A 15 -7.03 3.12 -18.85
CA GLN A 15 -8.39 2.88 -18.37
C GLN A 15 -8.95 4.16 -17.75
N PRO A 16 -9.99 4.74 -18.31
CA PRO A 16 -10.69 5.88 -17.72
C PRO A 16 -11.22 5.56 -16.29
N PRO A 17 -11.32 6.56 -15.41
CA PRO A 17 -10.97 7.96 -15.70
C PRO A 17 -9.47 8.27 -15.61
N ALA A 18 -8.67 7.56 -14.79
CA ALA A 18 -7.36 8.05 -14.40
C ALA A 18 -6.25 7.00 -14.33
N THR A 19 -6.47 5.76 -14.81
CA THR A 19 -5.45 4.71 -14.74
C THR A 19 -4.64 4.63 -16.02
N THR A 20 -3.30 4.64 -15.89
CA THR A 20 -2.36 4.33 -16.98
C THR A 20 -1.37 3.28 -16.48
N MET A 21 -1.09 2.26 -17.31
CA MET A 21 -0.08 1.25 -17.02
C MET A 21 0.87 1.11 -18.22
N ASN A 22 2.17 1.14 -17.95
CA ASN A 22 3.24 0.91 -18.90
C ASN A 22 3.95 -0.39 -18.57
N ALA A 23 4.34 -1.19 -19.57
CA ALA A 23 5.06 -2.45 -19.42
C ALA A 23 5.78 -2.83 -20.70
N ARG A 24 6.74 -3.76 -20.64
CA ARG A 24 7.40 -4.32 -21.83
C ARG A 24 6.59 -5.43 -22.50
N TYR A 25 5.78 -6.13 -21.73
CA TYR A 25 4.94 -7.22 -22.20
C TYR A 25 3.61 -7.19 -21.46
N VAL A 26 2.51 -7.35 -22.20
CA VAL A 26 1.17 -7.43 -21.64
C VAL A 26 0.40 -8.56 -22.30
N VAL A 27 -0.23 -9.37 -21.48
CA VAL A 27 -1.24 -10.36 -21.91
C VAL A 27 -2.60 -9.88 -21.44
N ILE A 28 -3.55 -9.82 -22.34
CA ILE A 28 -4.94 -9.48 -22.04
C ILE A 28 -5.80 -10.68 -22.37
N GLN A 29 -6.69 -11.04 -21.47
CA GLN A 29 -7.72 -12.07 -21.69
C GLN A 29 -9.11 -11.43 -21.51
N PRO A 30 -9.67 -10.85 -22.57
CA PRO A 30 -10.89 -10.04 -22.47
C PRO A 30 -12.09 -10.80 -21.92
N GLY A 31 -12.20 -12.10 -22.23
CA GLY A 31 -13.28 -12.96 -21.72
C GLY A 31 -13.22 -13.24 -20.21
N GLU A 32 -12.05 -13.07 -19.60
CA GLU A 32 -11.83 -13.32 -18.18
C GLU A 32 -11.58 -12.02 -17.37
N ASP A 33 -11.68 -10.86 -18.03
CA ASP A 33 -11.54 -9.54 -17.42
C ASP A 33 -10.19 -9.29 -16.72
N TRP A 34 -9.12 -9.91 -17.18
CA TRP A 34 -7.81 -9.68 -16.59
C TRP A 34 -6.73 -9.36 -17.63
N ALA A 35 -5.73 -8.64 -17.16
CA ALA A 35 -4.47 -8.41 -17.85
C ALA A 35 -3.30 -8.77 -16.94
N ARG A 36 -2.20 -9.24 -17.53
CA ARG A 36 -0.91 -9.40 -16.85
C ARG A 36 0.14 -8.60 -17.57
N ALA A 37 0.81 -7.75 -16.84
CA ALA A 37 1.91 -6.93 -17.30
C ALA A 37 3.23 -7.42 -16.71
N GLU A 38 4.29 -7.39 -17.50
CA GLU A 38 5.64 -7.81 -17.10
C GLU A 38 6.70 -6.86 -17.67
N GLY A 39 7.81 -6.74 -16.95
CA GLY A 39 8.98 -5.96 -17.34
C GLY A 39 8.81 -4.47 -17.08
N ASP A 40 9.40 -4.01 -15.96
CA ASP A 40 9.40 -2.61 -15.51
C ASP A 40 7.99 -1.99 -15.52
N VAL A 41 7.05 -2.69 -14.91
CA VAL A 41 5.65 -2.26 -14.87
C VAL A 41 5.53 -1.00 -14.02
N VAL A 42 4.93 0.02 -14.60
CA VAL A 42 4.60 1.27 -13.92
C VAL A 42 3.11 1.54 -14.09
N MET A 43 2.37 1.55 -13.00
CA MET A 43 0.96 1.93 -12.96
C MET A 43 0.81 3.28 -12.26
N VAL A 44 0.04 4.17 -12.86
CA VAL A 44 -0.33 5.46 -12.26
C VAL A 44 -1.84 5.55 -12.17
N HIS A 45 -2.36 5.93 -11.01
CA HIS A 45 -3.78 6.17 -10.76
C HIS A 45 -3.94 7.34 -9.80
N GLU A 46 -4.61 8.41 -10.23
CA GLU A 46 -4.91 9.60 -9.43
C GLU A 46 -3.72 10.17 -8.63
N GLY A 47 -2.54 10.19 -9.24
CA GLY A 47 -1.30 10.67 -8.63
C GLY A 47 -0.49 9.57 -7.93
N ALA A 48 -1.09 8.50 -7.48
CA ALA A 48 -0.38 7.35 -6.96
C ALA A 48 0.38 6.62 -8.08
N ARG A 49 1.64 6.25 -7.82
CA ARG A 49 2.53 5.54 -8.74
C ARG A 49 2.96 4.22 -8.11
N LEU A 50 2.68 3.12 -8.79
CA LEU A 50 3.11 1.77 -8.41
C LEU A 50 4.11 1.25 -9.42
N GLU A 51 5.26 0.79 -8.97
CA GLU A 51 6.29 0.14 -9.76
C GLU A 51 6.49 -1.30 -9.30
N ALA A 52 6.50 -2.25 -10.23
CA ALA A 52 6.67 -3.66 -9.92
C ALA A 52 7.32 -4.41 -11.10
N PRO A 53 8.01 -5.54 -10.88
CA PRO A 53 8.51 -6.39 -11.97
C PRO A 53 7.38 -6.97 -12.81
N SER A 54 6.25 -7.29 -12.18
CA SER A 54 5.04 -7.79 -12.83
C SER A 54 3.79 -7.38 -12.07
N LEU A 55 2.67 -7.27 -12.77
CA LEU A 55 1.39 -6.88 -12.21
C LEU A 55 0.26 -7.66 -12.86
N SER A 56 -0.64 -8.23 -12.05
CA SER A 56 -1.93 -8.74 -12.52
C SER A 56 -2.99 -7.69 -12.29
N TYR A 57 -3.82 -7.41 -13.29
CA TYR A 57 -4.82 -6.36 -13.24
C TYR A 57 -6.21 -6.89 -13.62
N LEU A 58 -7.16 -6.78 -12.71
CA LEU A 58 -8.58 -7.03 -12.96
C LEU A 58 -9.23 -5.73 -13.41
N MET A 59 -9.61 -5.67 -14.70
CA MET A 59 -10.00 -4.43 -15.35
C MET A 59 -11.32 -3.87 -14.82
N ASN A 60 -12.36 -4.68 -14.68
CA ASN A 60 -13.67 -4.24 -14.17
C ASN A 60 -13.62 -3.88 -12.68
N ALA A 61 -12.89 -4.67 -11.89
CA ALA A 61 -12.69 -4.41 -10.48
C ALA A 61 -11.66 -3.31 -10.19
N ARG A 62 -10.94 -2.82 -11.22
CA ARG A 62 -9.82 -1.87 -11.09
C ARG A 62 -8.85 -2.24 -9.96
N ARG A 63 -8.52 -3.53 -9.90
CA ARG A 63 -7.67 -4.10 -8.86
C ARG A 63 -6.34 -4.56 -9.43
N ALA A 64 -5.27 -3.96 -8.97
CA ALA A 64 -3.91 -4.38 -9.28
C ALA A 64 -3.37 -5.31 -8.18
N ARG A 65 -2.62 -6.33 -8.54
CA ARG A 65 -1.96 -7.25 -7.62
C ARG A 65 -0.53 -7.52 -8.06
N ASP A 66 0.38 -7.30 -7.13
CA ASP A 66 1.77 -7.70 -7.23
C ASP A 66 2.09 -8.86 -6.27
N ARG A 67 3.05 -9.73 -6.66
CA ARG A 67 3.54 -10.86 -5.85
C ARG A 67 5.06 -10.93 -5.75
N GLN A 68 5.77 -9.98 -6.34
CA GLN A 68 7.22 -10.00 -6.46
C GLN A 68 7.90 -8.80 -5.80
N GLY A 69 7.09 -7.97 -5.15
CA GLY A 69 7.51 -6.73 -4.53
C GLY A 69 7.17 -5.51 -5.37
N ALA A 70 6.60 -4.52 -4.72
CA ALA A 70 6.23 -3.26 -5.32
C ALA A 70 6.87 -2.08 -4.58
N ASN A 71 7.12 -1.01 -5.32
CA ASN A 71 7.41 0.32 -4.81
C ASN A 71 6.21 1.21 -5.15
N ILE A 72 5.65 1.85 -4.14
CA ILE A 72 4.49 2.72 -4.26
C ILE A 72 4.90 4.12 -3.82
N GLN A 73 4.61 5.11 -4.64
CA GLN A 73 4.78 6.53 -4.31
C GLN A 73 3.40 7.18 -4.32
N ASP A 74 3.02 7.80 -3.22
CA ASP A 74 1.71 8.37 -3.04
C ASP A 74 1.70 9.40 -1.92
N ASP A 75 1.24 10.61 -2.21
CA ASP A 75 1.12 11.73 -1.26
C ASP A 75 2.34 11.91 -0.35
N GLY A 76 3.53 11.93 -0.96
CA GLY A 76 4.81 12.04 -0.27
C GLY A 76 5.32 10.74 0.38
N TRP A 77 4.49 9.72 0.52
CA TRP A 77 4.93 8.41 0.96
C TRP A 77 5.67 7.64 -0.12
N THR A 78 6.73 6.97 0.28
CA THR A 78 7.36 5.88 -0.48
C THR A 78 7.17 4.60 0.30
N VAL A 79 6.46 3.63 -0.28
CA VAL A 79 6.12 2.37 0.38
C VAL A 79 6.65 1.20 -0.41
N THR A 80 7.38 0.31 0.26
CA THR A 80 7.87 -0.94 -0.32
C THR A 80 7.32 -2.14 0.43
N SER A 81 7.09 -3.26 -0.27
CA SER A 81 6.61 -4.52 0.30
C SER A 81 7.00 -5.70 -0.59
N ARG A 82 6.89 -6.93 -0.08
CA ARG A 82 7.09 -8.15 -0.90
C ARG A 82 5.91 -8.48 -1.78
N SER A 83 4.71 -8.06 -1.41
CA SER A 83 3.50 -8.24 -2.20
C SER A 83 2.47 -7.19 -1.88
N GLY A 84 1.59 -6.90 -2.83
CA GLY A 84 0.55 -5.91 -2.62
C GLY A 84 -0.68 -6.12 -3.48
N THR A 85 -1.78 -5.58 -3.03
CA THR A 85 -3.01 -5.41 -3.80
C THR A 85 -3.49 -3.98 -3.63
N TYR A 86 -3.83 -3.35 -4.74
CA TYR A 86 -4.38 -2.01 -4.80
C TYR A 86 -5.77 -2.04 -5.43
N TRP A 87 -6.76 -1.49 -4.75
CA TRP A 87 -8.14 -1.28 -5.23
C TRP A 87 -8.35 0.19 -5.50
N ALA A 88 -8.42 0.55 -6.78
CA ALA A 88 -8.56 1.94 -7.17
C ALA A 88 -9.89 2.58 -6.75
N PRO A 89 -11.06 1.94 -6.85
CA PRO A 89 -12.32 2.54 -6.45
C PRO A 89 -12.43 2.87 -4.97
N GLU A 90 -11.85 2.02 -4.12
CA GLU A 90 -11.88 2.16 -2.67
C GLU A 90 -10.66 2.91 -2.10
N GLU A 91 -9.68 3.20 -2.95
CA GLU A 91 -8.38 3.76 -2.55
C GLU A 91 -7.71 2.97 -1.43
N VAL A 92 -7.75 1.64 -1.54
CA VAL A 92 -7.22 0.73 -0.53
C VAL A 92 -5.96 0.03 -1.03
N LEU A 93 -4.94 0.02 -0.17
CA LEU A 93 -3.71 -0.75 -0.33
C LEU A 93 -3.65 -1.85 0.73
N GLU A 94 -3.49 -3.10 0.30
CA GLU A 94 -3.12 -4.22 1.17
C GLU A 94 -1.70 -4.67 0.83
N LEU A 95 -0.80 -4.55 1.77
CA LEU A 95 0.63 -4.82 1.62
C LEU A 95 1.06 -5.91 2.58
N GLY A 96 1.94 -6.78 2.14
CA GLY A 96 2.44 -7.90 2.95
C GLY A 96 3.91 -8.19 2.71
N GLY A 97 4.57 -8.59 3.79
CA GLY A 97 5.99 -8.96 3.85
C GLY A 97 6.92 -7.76 3.80
N ASP A 98 7.60 -7.50 4.92
CA ASP A 98 8.62 -6.45 5.07
C ASP A 98 8.14 -5.08 4.57
N VAL A 99 6.96 -4.67 4.98
CA VAL A 99 6.42 -3.35 4.62
C VAL A 99 7.28 -2.26 5.25
N LEU A 100 7.76 -1.36 4.41
CA LEU A 100 8.46 -0.15 4.81
C LEU A 100 7.78 1.04 4.14
N ALA A 101 7.23 1.95 4.93
CA ALA A 101 6.69 3.22 4.46
C ALA A 101 7.50 4.38 5.05
N VAL A 102 7.89 5.32 4.20
CA VAL A 102 8.70 6.49 4.57
C VAL A 102 8.07 7.74 3.99
N ARG A 103 7.92 8.77 4.81
CA ARG A 103 7.54 10.13 4.41
C ARG A 103 8.31 11.13 5.28
N ASP A 104 9.15 11.94 4.65
CA ASP A 104 10.01 12.90 5.36
C ASP A 104 10.83 12.21 6.47
N ALA A 105 10.55 12.53 7.72
CA ALA A 105 11.18 11.91 8.90
C ALA A 105 10.36 10.75 9.50
N ASP A 106 9.16 10.48 8.96
CA ASP A 106 8.30 9.39 9.41
C ASP A 106 8.71 8.07 8.78
N THR A 107 8.76 7.03 9.57
CA THR A 107 9.05 5.67 9.10
C THR A 107 8.12 4.68 9.78
N LEU A 108 7.39 3.90 8.99
CA LEU A 108 6.59 2.74 9.43
C LEU A 108 7.23 1.45 8.90
N ARG A 109 7.44 0.48 9.79
CA ARG A 109 7.82 -0.90 9.43
C ARG A 109 6.78 -1.85 9.98
N SER A 110 6.33 -2.82 9.18
CA SER A 110 5.35 -3.82 9.60
C SER A 110 5.44 -5.09 8.75
N ASP A 111 4.93 -6.21 9.26
CA ASP A 111 4.76 -7.42 8.45
C ASP A 111 3.64 -7.26 7.43
N SER A 112 2.58 -6.52 7.77
CA SER A 112 1.50 -6.19 6.84
C SER A 112 0.84 -4.86 7.16
N LEU A 113 0.37 -4.19 6.11
CA LEU A 113 -0.31 -2.91 6.19
C LEU A 113 -1.55 -2.94 5.30
N HIS A 114 -2.69 -2.56 5.87
CA HIS A 114 -3.90 -2.23 5.16
C HIS A 114 -4.11 -0.71 5.31
N TRP A 115 -3.87 0.03 4.24
CA TRP A 115 -3.96 1.49 4.21
C TRP A 115 -5.19 1.92 3.40
N ARG A 116 -6.10 2.62 4.05
CA ARG A 116 -7.26 3.28 3.43
C ARG A 116 -6.95 4.77 3.28
N ARG A 117 -6.57 5.16 2.07
CA ARG A 117 -6.09 6.52 1.79
C ARG A 117 -7.15 7.59 2.12
N ALA A 118 -8.37 7.42 1.62
CA ALA A 118 -9.45 8.38 1.83
C ALA A 118 -9.82 8.60 3.31
N GLU A 119 -9.50 7.64 4.18
CA GLU A 119 -9.76 7.70 5.62
C GLU A 119 -8.50 8.04 6.43
N GLU A 120 -7.33 8.15 5.79
CA GLU A 120 -6.01 8.22 6.44
C GLU A 120 -5.83 7.15 7.52
N ARG A 121 -6.38 5.96 7.28
CA ARG A 121 -6.45 4.88 8.24
C ARG A 121 -5.45 3.77 7.91
N TYR A 122 -4.69 3.39 8.90
CA TYR A 122 -3.62 2.39 8.84
C TYR A 122 -3.94 1.25 9.80
N VAL A 123 -4.17 0.05 9.25
CA VAL A 123 -4.33 -1.19 10.04
C VAL A 123 -3.13 -2.07 9.77
N PHE A 124 -2.43 -2.48 10.81
CA PHE A 124 -1.22 -3.28 10.70
C PHE A 124 -1.26 -4.52 11.58
N HIS A 125 -0.62 -5.58 11.10
CA HIS A 125 -0.50 -6.86 11.78
C HIS A 125 0.95 -7.36 11.72
N GLY A 126 1.36 -8.05 12.78
CA GLY A 126 2.74 -8.48 13.01
C GLY A 126 3.55 -7.40 13.71
N PRO A 127 4.82 -7.67 14.00
CA PRO A 127 5.73 -6.68 14.58
C PRO A 127 5.72 -5.39 13.79
N THR A 128 5.35 -4.30 14.45
CA THR A 128 5.21 -2.98 13.83
C THR A 128 5.96 -1.95 14.63
N THR A 129 6.68 -1.07 13.96
CA THR A 129 7.32 0.11 14.53
C THR A 129 6.97 1.34 13.71
N TRP A 130 6.62 2.40 14.39
CA TRP A 130 6.50 3.75 13.85
C TRP A 130 7.55 4.63 14.49
N THR A 131 8.21 5.44 13.71
CA THR A 131 9.18 6.43 14.17
C THR A 131 8.90 7.75 13.49
N SER A 132 8.71 8.81 14.26
CA SER A 132 8.64 10.19 13.81
C SER A 132 9.49 11.08 14.73
N PRO A 133 9.70 12.36 14.42
CA PRO A 133 10.39 13.28 15.30
C PRO A 133 9.69 13.51 16.66
N GLU A 134 8.37 13.38 16.70
CA GLU A 134 7.54 13.71 17.85
C GLU A 134 7.17 12.47 18.67
N VAL A 135 6.88 11.34 17.99
CA VAL A 135 6.42 10.13 18.66
C VAL A 135 6.93 8.88 17.95
N GLY A 136 7.30 7.89 18.73
CA GLY A 136 7.59 6.54 18.25
C GLY A 136 6.70 5.52 18.95
N PHE A 137 6.35 4.43 18.27
CA PHE A 137 5.71 3.29 18.91
C PHE A 137 6.15 1.96 18.31
N SER A 138 6.03 0.92 19.14
CA SER A 138 6.08 -0.48 18.71
C SER A 138 4.87 -1.25 19.22
N CYS A 139 4.43 -2.25 18.45
CA CYS A 139 3.32 -3.12 18.83
C CYS A 139 3.28 -4.36 17.90
N ARG A 140 2.33 -5.28 18.13
CA ARG A 140 2.08 -6.42 17.23
C ARG A 140 0.90 -6.22 16.29
N ARG A 141 0.00 -5.29 16.61
CA ARG A 141 -1.15 -4.95 15.77
C ARG A 141 -1.71 -3.60 16.17
N GLY A 142 -2.33 -2.93 15.24
CA GLY A 142 -2.96 -1.65 15.53
C GLY A 142 -3.87 -1.18 14.41
N ASP A 143 -4.66 -0.19 14.74
CA ASP A 143 -5.57 0.49 13.86
C ASP A 143 -5.51 1.97 14.25
N VAL A 144 -4.93 2.77 13.38
CA VAL A 144 -4.65 4.19 13.63
C VAL A 144 -5.23 5.00 12.49
N ARG A 145 -5.97 6.05 12.83
CA ARG A 145 -6.44 7.07 11.92
C ARG A 145 -5.67 8.35 12.21
N MET A 146 -4.99 8.85 11.19
CA MET A 146 -4.15 10.06 11.27
C MET A 146 -4.96 11.25 10.77
N GLU A 147 -5.85 11.79 11.59
CA GLU A 147 -6.52 13.06 11.31
C GLU A 147 -5.63 14.24 11.72
N GLU A 148 -5.66 15.36 10.98
CA GLU A 148 -4.71 16.48 11.15
C GLU A 148 -4.64 17.06 12.58
N ARG A 149 -5.67 16.87 13.41
CA ARG A 149 -5.72 17.46 14.75
C ARG A 149 -5.88 16.45 15.87
N ASP A 150 -6.55 15.34 15.62
CA ASP A 150 -6.90 14.38 16.67
C ASP A 150 -6.73 12.94 16.15
N PRO A 151 -5.50 12.42 16.14
CA PRO A 151 -5.29 11.02 15.77
C PRO A 151 -6.03 10.10 16.73
N THR A 152 -6.80 9.17 16.21
CA THR A 152 -7.53 8.17 16.99
C THR A 152 -7.02 6.78 16.70
N GLY A 153 -7.11 5.86 17.67
CA GLY A 153 -6.67 4.49 17.37
C GLY A 153 -6.49 3.61 18.58
N TRP A 154 -5.94 2.44 18.30
CA TRP A 154 -5.50 1.49 19.31
C TRP A 154 -4.29 0.70 18.83
N LEU A 155 -3.48 0.29 19.79
CA LEU A 155 -2.32 -0.60 19.63
C LEU A 155 -2.48 -1.78 20.58
N ALA A 156 -1.99 -2.96 20.23
CA ALA A 156 -2.01 -4.12 21.10
C ALA A 156 -0.83 -5.07 20.83
N GLY A 157 -0.44 -5.78 21.88
CA GLY A 157 0.64 -6.76 21.95
C GLY A 157 2.01 -6.10 22.05
N ASP A 158 2.58 -6.15 23.25
CA ASP A 158 3.90 -5.60 23.56
C ASP A 158 4.02 -4.12 23.13
N VAL A 159 3.04 -3.29 23.54
CA VAL A 159 2.97 -1.88 23.17
C VAL A 159 4.02 -1.08 23.93
N ASP A 160 4.79 -0.31 23.19
CA ASP A 160 5.71 0.69 23.72
C ASP A 160 5.53 1.97 22.91
N VAL A 161 5.25 3.08 23.58
CA VAL A 161 5.10 4.41 22.98
C VAL A 161 6.07 5.35 23.65
N GLN A 162 6.84 6.07 22.86
CA GLN A 162 7.84 7.03 23.31
C GLN A 162 7.59 8.38 22.64
N ASP A 163 7.59 9.43 23.44
CA ASP A 163 7.58 10.83 23.03
C ASP A 163 8.63 11.64 23.80
N GLU A 164 8.60 12.97 23.68
CA GLU A 164 9.52 13.88 24.39
C GLU A 164 9.31 13.88 25.93
N ASP A 165 8.11 13.56 26.39
CA ASP A 165 7.73 13.57 27.80
C ASP A 165 8.03 12.24 28.51
N GLY A 166 8.19 11.14 27.78
CA GLY A 166 8.51 9.84 28.36
C GLY A 166 8.14 8.61 27.53
N THR A 167 7.98 7.50 28.25
CA THR A 167 7.64 6.20 27.66
C THR A 167 6.45 5.58 28.37
N ILE A 168 5.51 5.07 27.60
CA ILE A 168 4.35 4.30 28.08
C ILE A 168 4.45 2.88 27.51
N SER A 169 4.44 1.87 28.37
CA SER A 169 4.51 0.47 27.97
C SER A 169 3.33 -0.32 28.55
N GLY A 170 2.81 -1.28 27.80
CA GLY A 170 1.68 -2.12 28.22
C GLY A 170 1.23 -3.12 27.18
N ASP A 171 0.22 -3.93 27.50
CA ASP A 171 -0.32 -4.91 26.56
C ASP A 171 -1.20 -4.28 25.48
N SER A 172 -1.81 -3.14 25.78
CA SER A 172 -2.63 -2.38 24.84
C SER A 172 -2.73 -0.91 25.21
N LEU A 173 -2.89 -0.08 24.21
CA LEU A 173 -3.16 1.35 24.33
C LEU A 173 -4.34 1.72 23.44
N LYS A 174 -5.24 2.53 23.91
CA LYS A 174 -6.32 3.11 23.11
C LYS A 174 -6.43 4.60 23.43
N TRP A 175 -6.59 5.38 22.38
CA TRP A 175 -6.85 6.81 22.48
C TRP A 175 -8.01 7.20 21.57
N SER A 176 -8.81 8.14 22.01
CA SER A 176 -9.95 8.72 21.29
C SER A 176 -10.13 10.14 21.82
N ASP A 177 -10.78 10.96 21.08
CA ASP A 177 -11.26 12.27 21.54
C ASP A 177 -12.07 12.16 22.82
#